data_058756161428f99dfa2f02d51ac77c36
#
_entry.id   058756161428f99dfa2f02d51ac77c36
#
_cell.length_a   1.000
_cell.length_b   1.000
_cell.length_c   1.000
_cell.angle_alpha   90.00
_cell.angle_beta   90.00
_cell.angle_gamma   90.00
#
_symmetry.space_group_name_H-M   'P 1'
#
loop_
_entity.id
_entity.type
_entity.pdbx_description
1 polymer ?
#
loop_
_entity_poly.entity_id
_entity_poly.type
_entity_poly.pdbx_seq_one_letter_code
_entity_poly.pdbx_strand_id
1 'polypeptide(L)'
;MITLGIDTSNYASSIAVIDYEKNKILLNEKQFLPVKQGECGLRQQDAVFGHIKNLIDMLELVHSKLDLSCVQAVGVSVKPTNEEGSYMPCFLVGKLLSQMVKAVRDIPVIQTTHQDGHLNS
;
A
#
# COMPACT_ATOMS: atom_id res chain seq x y z
N MET A 1 17.02 2.57 -8.20
CA MET A 1 15.61 2.50 -8.65
C MET A 1 14.70 3.09 -7.59
N ILE A 2 13.80 3.95 -7.98
CA ILE A 2 12.82 4.56 -7.06
C ILE A 2 11.53 3.78 -7.14
N THR A 3 11.10 3.24 -6.02
CA THR A 3 9.94 2.35 -5.92
C THR A 3 8.90 2.91 -4.98
N LEU A 4 7.64 2.90 -5.43
CA LEU A 4 6.47 3.23 -4.62
C LEU A 4 5.91 1.93 -4.02
N GLY A 5 5.85 1.86 -2.70
CA GLY A 5 5.26 0.72 -1.99
C GLY A 5 3.88 1.06 -1.46
N ILE A 6 2.93 0.16 -1.67
CA ILE A 6 1.55 0.31 -1.20
C ILE A 6 1.15 -0.92 -0.41
N ASP A 7 0.66 -0.72 0.81
CA ASP A 7 0.15 -1.80 1.65
C ASP A 7 -1.18 -1.39 2.27
N THR A 8 -2.24 -2.11 1.93
CA THR A 8 -3.57 -1.91 2.51
C THR A 8 -3.91 -3.11 3.40
N SER A 9 -3.08 -3.31 4.43
CA SER A 9 -3.34 -4.33 5.43
C SER A 9 -4.57 -4.00 6.27
N ASN A 10 -5.02 -4.96 7.08
CA ASN A 10 -6.31 -4.89 7.75
C ASN A 10 -6.51 -3.61 8.59
N TYR A 11 -5.49 -3.16 9.30
CA TYR A 11 -5.62 -2.04 10.25
C TYR A 11 -4.92 -0.75 9.84
N ALA A 12 -4.14 -0.75 8.77
CA ALA A 12 -3.41 0.44 8.38
C ALA A 12 -3.19 0.51 6.86
N SER A 13 -3.30 1.73 6.33
CA SER A 13 -2.92 2.04 4.96
C SER A 13 -1.50 2.61 4.99
N SER A 14 -0.62 2.13 4.12
CA SER A 14 0.77 2.58 4.08
C SER A 14 1.20 2.90 2.66
N ILE A 15 1.94 4.00 2.51
CA ILE A 15 2.60 4.39 1.27
C ILE A 15 4.04 4.77 1.60
N ALA A 16 4.97 4.18 0.89
CA ALA A 16 6.39 4.50 1.05
C ALA A 16 7.04 4.68 -0.32
N VAL A 17 8.01 5.58 -0.41
CA VAL A 17 8.82 5.76 -1.60
C VAL A 17 10.28 5.58 -1.21
N ILE A 18 10.96 4.65 -1.86
CA ILE A 18 12.32 4.25 -1.50
C ILE A 18 13.22 4.38 -2.72
N ASP A 19 14.37 5.01 -2.53
CA ASP A 19 15.45 5.06 -3.51
C ASP A 19 16.47 3.97 -3.15
N TYR A 20 16.45 2.87 -3.89
CA TYR A 20 17.32 1.74 -3.61
C TYR A 20 18.78 1.98 -4.01
N GLU A 21 19.05 2.89 -4.93
CA GLU A 21 20.43 3.23 -5.28
C GLU A 21 21.12 3.96 -4.14
N LYS A 22 20.41 4.89 -3.52
CA LYS A 22 20.94 5.68 -2.40
C LYS A 22 20.63 5.05 -1.05
N ASN A 23 19.91 3.95 -1.03
CA ASN A 23 19.44 3.28 0.18
C ASN A 23 18.73 4.26 1.12
N LYS A 24 17.82 5.05 0.57
CA LYS A 24 17.16 6.14 1.28
C LYS A 24 15.66 6.04 1.16
N ILE A 25 14.96 6.24 2.28
CA ILE A 25 13.50 6.36 2.31
C ILE A 25 13.17 7.83 2.01
N LEU A 26 12.54 8.07 0.87
CA LEU A 26 12.16 9.42 0.45
C LEU A 26 10.87 9.86 1.10
N LEU A 27 9.97 8.90 1.38
CA LEU A 27 8.67 9.18 1.99
C LEU A 27 8.15 7.91 2.65
N ASN A 28 7.54 8.06 3.82
CA ASN A 28 6.91 6.95 4.53
C ASN A 28 5.70 7.50 5.29
N GLU A 29 4.51 7.19 4.78
CA GLU A 29 3.25 7.64 5.38
C GLU A 29 2.41 6.42 5.76
N LYS A 30 1.79 6.49 6.91
CA LYS A 30 0.95 5.43 7.44
C LYS A 30 -0.26 6.03 8.14
N GLN A 31 -1.44 5.47 7.89
CA GLN A 31 -2.65 5.92 8.53
C GLN A 31 -3.48 4.72 8.97
N PHE A 32 -3.79 4.67 10.26
CA PHE A 32 -4.56 3.56 10.81
C PHE A 32 -6.05 3.73 10.53
N LEU A 33 -6.75 2.59 10.40
CA LEU A 33 -8.18 2.57 10.28
C LEU A 33 -8.81 2.69 11.66
N PRO A 34 -9.95 3.36 11.80
CA PRO A 34 -10.63 3.42 13.10
C PRO A 34 -11.23 2.06 13.46
N VAL A 35 -10.95 1.59 14.66
CA VAL A 35 -11.56 0.40 15.24
C VAL A 35 -12.30 0.83 16.48
N LYS A 36 -13.61 0.54 16.57
CA LYS A 36 -14.41 0.93 17.71
C LYS A 36 -13.97 0.17 18.95
N GLN A 37 -13.96 0.85 20.08
CA GLN A 37 -13.62 0.24 21.37
C GLN A 37 -14.59 -0.89 21.68
N GLY A 38 -14.06 -2.06 22.07
CA GLY A 38 -14.85 -3.23 22.41
C GLY A 38 -15.15 -4.17 21.26
N GLU A 39 -14.77 -3.81 20.03
CA GLU A 39 -14.92 -4.71 18.88
C GLU A 39 -13.69 -5.62 18.74
N CYS A 40 -13.95 -6.85 18.30
CA CYS A 40 -12.91 -7.87 18.14
C CYS A 40 -12.26 -7.83 16.76
N GLY A 41 -12.05 -6.64 16.21
CA GLY A 41 -11.43 -6.47 14.92
C GLY A 41 -12.30 -5.69 13.96
N LEU A 42 -11.85 -5.60 12.72
CA LEU A 42 -12.45 -4.79 11.68
C LEU A 42 -13.05 -5.68 10.61
N ARG A 43 -14.31 -5.45 10.24
CA ARG A 43 -14.94 -6.19 9.14
C ARG A 43 -14.22 -5.85 7.84
N GLN A 44 -14.10 -6.83 6.93
CA GLN A 44 -13.39 -6.62 5.67
C GLN A 44 -14.00 -5.50 4.83
N GLN A 45 -15.32 -5.41 4.77
CA GLN A 45 -15.96 -4.31 4.02
C GLN A 45 -15.65 -2.95 4.63
N ASP A 46 -15.56 -2.85 5.95
CA ASP A 46 -15.20 -1.61 6.64
C ASP A 46 -13.72 -1.29 6.40
N ALA A 47 -12.87 -2.31 6.35
CA ALA A 47 -11.46 -2.15 6.04
C ALA A 47 -11.28 -1.63 4.61
N VAL A 48 -11.97 -2.19 3.63
CA VAL A 48 -11.92 -1.71 2.24
C VAL A 48 -12.32 -0.25 2.16
N PHE A 49 -13.43 0.11 2.77
CA PHE A 49 -13.91 1.49 2.78
C PHE A 49 -12.92 2.43 3.47
N GLY A 50 -12.37 2.01 4.63
CA GLY A 50 -11.40 2.79 5.37
C GLY A 50 -10.11 3.02 4.60
N HIS A 51 -9.62 2.00 3.90
CA HIS A 51 -8.43 2.14 3.07
C HIS A 51 -8.65 3.11 1.91
N ILE A 52 -9.83 3.06 1.28
CA ILE A 52 -10.17 3.99 0.20
C ILE A 52 -10.12 5.43 0.72
N LYS A 53 -10.77 5.69 1.84
CA LYS A 53 -10.78 7.03 2.45
C LYS A 53 -9.37 7.49 2.82
N ASN A 54 -8.59 6.61 3.47
CA ASN A 54 -7.22 6.95 3.87
C ASN A 54 -6.35 7.27 2.65
N LEU A 55 -6.46 6.47 1.60
CA LEU A 55 -5.61 6.64 0.42
C LEU A 55 -5.93 7.91 -0.35
N ILE A 56 -7.18 8.35 -0.37
CA ILE A 56 -7.54 9.62 -0.98
C ILE A 56 -6.75 10.75 -0.31
N ASP A 57 -6.77 10.81 1.02
CA ASP A 57 -6.07 11.84 1.78
C ASP A 57 -4.56 11.70 1.69
N MET A 58 -4.07 10.45 1.78
CA MET A 58 -2.63 10.16 1.74
C MET A 58 -2.03 10.50 0.37
N LEU A 59 -2.74 10.23 -0.72
CA LEU A 59 -2.25 10.54 -2.05
C LEU A 59 -2.15 12.04 -2.28
N GLU A 60 -3.09 12.82 -1.76
CA GLU A 60 -3.00 14.28 -1.82
C GLU A 60 -1.75 14.77 -1.06
N LEU A 61 -1.51 14.21 0.13
CA LEU A 61 -0.35 14.57 0.94
C LEU A 61 0.96 14.19 0.24
N VAL A 62 1.04 12.98 -0.29
CA VAL A 62 2.23 12.49 -0.99
C VAL A 62 2.52 13.33 -2.22
N HIS A 63 1.48 13.65 -2.99
CA HIS A 63 1.62 14.49 -4.18
C HIS A 63 2.17 15.88 -3.84
N SER A 64 1.81 16.42 -2.68
CA SER A 64 2.31 17.72 -2.24
C SER A 64 3.77 17.69 -1.77
N LYS A 65 4.25 16.51 -1.35
CA LYS A 65 5.60 16.36 -0.77
C LYS A 65 6.64 15.88 -1.78
N LEU A 66 6.24 15.14 -2.79
CA LEU A 66 7.16 14.45 -3.69
C LEU A 66 6.60 14.39 -5.11
N ASP A 67 7.47 14.63 -6.08
CA ASP A 67 7.13 14.44 -7.48
C ASP A 67 7.15 12.93 -7.80
N LEU A 68 5.97 12.33 -7.94
CA LEU A 68 5.86 10.90 -8.19
C LEU A 68 6.22 10.50 -9.63
N SER A 69 6.50 11.46 -10.51
CA SER A 69 6.98 11.13 -11.86
C SER A 69 8.34 10.44 -11.86
N CYS A 70 9.09 10.54 -10.74
CA CYS A 70 10.37 9.86 -10.59
C CYS A 70 10.23 8.35 -10.25
N VAL A 71 9.02 7.88 -9.92
CA VAL A 71 8.79 6.48 -9.56
C VAL A 71 8.97 5.58 -10.78
N GLN A 72 9.75 4.51 -10.61
CA GLN A 72 10.12 3.58 -11.69
C GLN A 72 9.48 2.19 -11.53
N ALA A 73 8.96 1.88 -10.36
CA ALA A 73 8.29 0.61 -10.09
C ALA A 73 7.31 0.77 -8.92
N VAL A 74 6.32 -0.12 -8.84
CA VAL A 74 5.36 -0.16 -7.74
C VAL A 74 5.42 -1.54 -7.09
N GLY A 75 5.56 -1.56 -5.76
CA GLY A 75 5.40 -2.77 -4.96
C GLY A 75 4.07 -2.72 -4.23
N VAL A 76 3.34 -3.82 -4.24
CA VAL A 76 2.03 -3.87 -3.58
C VAL A 76 1.84 -5.20 -2.85
N SER A 77 1.34 -5.13 -1.62
CA SER A 77 0.93 -6.33 -0.87
C SER A 77 -0.46 -6.73 -1.33
N VAL A 78 -0.62 -7.98 -1.77
CA VAL A 78 -1.89 -8.47 -2.32
C VAL A 78 -2.58 -9.52 -1.45
N LYS A 79 -1.89 -10.02 -0.42
CA LYS A 79 -2.44 -10.97 0.55
C LYS A 79 -1.57 -11.01 1.80
N PRO A 80 -2.10 -11.53 2.94
CA PRO A 80 -1.34 -11.52 4.20
C PRO A 80 -0.10 -12.42 4.18
N THR A 81 -0.20 -13.61 3.58
CA THR A 81 0.85 -14.61 3.55
C THR A 81 0.88 -15.32 2.20
N ASN A 82 1.87 -16.20 2.01
CA ASN A 82 1.99 -17.04 0.82
C ASN A 82 1.12 -18.31 0.89
N GLU A 83 0.43 -18.55 2.01
CA GLU A 83 -0.40 -19.73 2.16
C GLU A 83 -1.55 -19.72 1.15
N GLU A 84 -1.83 -20.89 0.58
CA GLU A 84 -2.96 -21.06 -0.32
C GLU A 84 -4.26 -20.73 0.41
N GLY A 85 -5.13 -19.96 -0.22
CA GLY A 85 -6.35 -19.48 0.41
C GLY A 85 -6.20 -18.26 1.28
N SER A 86 -4.97 -17.78 1.52
CA SER A 86 -4.74 -16.54 2.23
C SER A 86 -5.21 -15.37 1.36
N TYR A 87 -6.31 -14.75 1.77
CA TYR A 87 -6.93 -13.69 1.00
C TYR A 87 -7.75 -12.79 1.91
N MET A 88 -7.53 -11.49 1.80
CA MET A 88 -8.31 -10.49 2.50
C MET A 88 -8.72 -9.40 1.51
N PRO A 89 -10.03 -9.13 1.37
CA PRO A 89 -10.51 -8.12 0.41
C PRO A 89 -9.88 -6.75 0.54
N CYS A 90 -9.42 -6.36 1.75
CA CYS A 90 -8.78 -5.06 1.95
C CYS A 90 -7.54 -4.87 1.07
N PHE A 91 -6.85 -5.94 0.69
CA PHE A 91 -5.68 -5.86 -0.18
C PHE A 91 -6.03 -5.49 -1.62
N LEU A 92 -7.29 -5.65 -2.02
CA LEU A 92 -7.74 -5.26 -3.37
C LEU A 92 -7.60 -3.77 -3.62
N VAL A 93 -7.66 -2.95 -2.57
CA VAL A 93 -7.54 -1.49 -2.70
C VAL A 93 -6.15 -1.13 -3.22
N GLY A 94 -5.09 -1.69 -2.60
CA GLY A 94 -3.73 -1.46 -3.06
C GLY A 94 -3.49 -2.04 -4.44
N LYS A 95 -4.05 -3.22 -4.71
CA LYS A 95 -3.93 -3.86 -6.01
C LYS A 95 -4.56 -3.00 -7.11
N LEU A 96 -5.74 -2.42 -6.86
CA LEU A 96 -6.40 -1.54 -7.81
C LEU A 96 -5.53 -0.32 -8.13
N LEU A 97 -4.97 0.33 -7.09
CA LEU A 97 -4.09 1.47 -7.28
C LEU A 97 -2.85 1.13 -8.09
N SER A 98 -2.23 -0.01 -7.80
CA SER A 98 -1.03 -0.43 -8.52
C SER A 98 -1.32 -0.71 -9.99
N GLN A 99 -2.48 -1.31 -10.29
CA GLN A 99 -2.88 -1.55 -11.67
C GLN A 99 -3.18 -0.24 -12.41
N MET A 100 -3.77 0.74 -11.73
CA MET A 100 -4.01 2.05 -12.32
C MET A 100 -2.70 2.74 -12.69
N VAL A 101 -1.71 2.70 -11.78
CA VAL A 101 -0.39 3.29 -12.04
C VAL A 101 0.28 2.60 -13.23
N LYS A 102 0.20 1.27 -13.28
CA LYS A 102 0.75 0.49 -14.40
C LYS A 102 0.10 0.88 -15.73
N ALA A 103 -1.22 1.03 -15.74
CA ALA A 103 -1.95 1.38 -16.96
C ALA A 103 -1.61 2.78 -17.46
N VAL A 104 -1.42 3.73 -16.55
CA VAL A 104 -1.13 5.12 -16.89
C VAL A 104 0.34 5.34 -17.24
N ARG A 105 1.25 4.71 -16.48
CA ARG A 105 2.70 4.98 -16.58
C ARG A 105 3.49 3.88 -17.26
N ASP A 106 2.92 2.69 -17.41
CA ASP A 106 3.58 1.52 -17.99
C ASP A 106 4.87 1.16 -17.26
N ILE A 107 4.82 1.17 -15.95
CA ILE A 107 5.95 0.76 -15.09
C ILE A 107 5.65 -0.60 -14.45
N PRO A 108 6.68 -1.38 -14.07
CA PRO A 108 6.46 -2.71 -13.48
C PRO A 108 5.77 -2.63 -12.12
N VAL A 109 4.88 -3.60 -11.87
CA VAL A 109 4.21 -3.78 -10.59
C VAL A 109 4.68 -5.12 -10.01
N ILE A 110 5.20 -5.09 -8.78
CA ILE A 110 5.69 -6.26 -8.07
C ILE A 110 4.69 -6.58 -6.96
N GLN A 111 4.05 -7.75 -7.06
CA GLN A 111 3.10 -8.21 -6.06
C GLN A 111 3.82 -9.04 -4.99
N THR A 112 3.50 -8.80 -3.73
CA THR A 112 4.11 -9.52 -2.62
C THR A 112 3.07 -9.78 -1.53
N THR A 113 3.47 -10.41 -0.44
CA THR A 113 2.61 -10.57 0.73
C THR A 113 2.96 -9.50 1.76
N HIS A 114 2.01 -9.21 2.65
CA HIS A 114 2.24 -8.30 3.77
C HIS A 114 3.40 -8.79 4.63
N GLN A 115 3.47 -10.10 4.89
CA GLN A 115 4.53 -10.71 5.68
C GLN A 115 5.90 -10.57 4.99
N ASP A 116 5.98 -10.82 3.68
CA ASP A 116 7.21 -10.66 2.92
C ASP A 116 7.67 -9.20 2.92
N GLY A 117 6.74 -8.27 2.83
CA GLY A 117 7.04 -6.85 2.90
C GLY A 117 7.71 -6.46 4.21
N HIS A 118 7.25 -7.02 5.34
CA HIS A 118 7.87 -6.79 6.64
C HIS A 118 9.28 -7.38 6.72
N LEU A 119 9.48 -8.57 6.15
CA LEU A 119 10.79 -9.23 6.18
C LEU A 119 11.83 -8.50 5.34
N ASN A 120 11.41 -7.81 4.30
CA ASN A 120 12.29 -7.14 3.34
C ASN A 120 12.37 -5.62 3.54
N SER A 121 11.70 -5.10 4.52
CA SER A 121 11.67 -3.65 4.77
C SER A 121 12.81 -3.17 5.68
#